data_0c2cee4d724afcf937e15338d3571a5c
#
_entry.id   0c2cee4d724afcf937e15338d3571a5c
#
_cell.length_a   1.000
_cell.length_b   1.000
_cell.length_c   1.000
_cell.angle_alpha   90.00
_cell.angle_beta   90.00
_cell.angle_gamma   90.00
#
_symmetry.space_group_name_H-M   'P 1'
#
loop_
_entity.id
_entity.type
_entity.pdbx_description
1 polymer ?
#
loop_
_entity_poly.entity_id
_entity_poly.type
_entity_poly.pdbx_seq_one_letter_code
_entity_poly.pdbx_strand_id
1 'polypeptide(L)'
;NSSKYNWRKKLSSHPDWYNNVYTNNWDEAAQTLQKNFPDAQGMWAFPLLGYAAKTATVNFADWEYNRSQWWEGVSQNLAGNGIPNSNGNKAKAEGDINLYLEKWNADSSVAILDHWFGEKGIGLKKDGIRYWNMDNEPEIWSGTHDDVMPKQISAQEFMQRYITLAKKARALDPEIKLVGPVTANEWQWYNWDGKTVSENGKNYPWLEYFIKSLAEEQKKSGIRLLDVLDIHFYPASKKAEEIVQMHRIYFDKTYNFPEANGIKTINGGYDNSITKEHIFSRCNDWLNQYLGTGHGVTLGLTETGIDKSIPASVTAVWYASTVGEFMKNDVEIFTPWTWKTGMWEVMHLMSNYNQAMSVKGISSNETMVSAYPSVNVSKDSMAVVLINRSTEKNEPVTVSFKNFIPMQGAAALFTLAGLPATETFKSRTQNALKKATYNVAGNTLSLTLPAMSVTTILLKSGGEILGNEPGVIGEIEVFPNPTWDSITVKWGNQQLQKISILDKAGKEIQTKILLKSQREAILSPRLSPGMYLIRLTTENGDSIVKTIIAR
;
A
#
# COMPACT_ATOMS: atom_id res chain seq x y z
N ASN A 1 4.97 12.04 -8.37
CA ASN A 1 4.97 13.14 -9.35
C ASN A 1 5.04 12.63 -10.77
N SER A 2 4.16 13.13 -11.63
CA SER A 2 4.23 12.92 -13.07
C SER A 2 5.53 13.51 -13.59
N SER A 3 6.38 12.68 -14.12
CA SER A 3 7.63 13.15 -14.69
C SER A 3 7.61 13.03 -16.21
N LYS A 4 8.19 14.00 -16.87
CA LYS A 4 8.50 13.90 -18.29
C LYS A 4 9.86 13.20 -18.48
N TYR A 5 10.10 12.12 -17.71
CA TYR A 5 11.36 11.40 -17.74
C TYR A 5 11.51 10.58 -19.01
N ASN A 6 12.61 10.82 -19.70
CA ASN A 6 13.04 10.06 -20.85
C ASN A 6 14.07 9.01 -20.44
N TRP A 7 13.63 7.79 -20.22
CA TRP A 7 14.52 6.73 -19.76
C TRP A 7 15.62 6.39 -20.78
N ARG A 8 15.37 6.60 -22.09
CA ARG A 8 16.38 6.37 -23.15
C ARG A 8 17.51 7.38 -23.11
N LYS A 9 17.20 8.62 -22.78
CA LYS A 9 18.16 9.74 -22.68
C LYS A 9 18.60 10.05 -21.24
N LYS A 10 17.96 9.41 -20.25
CA LYS A 10 18.20 9.66 -18.82
C LYS A 10 18.00 11.13 -18.42
N LEU A 11 16.98 11.74 -18.97
CA LEU A 11 16.66 13.16 -18.81
C LEU A 11 15.27 13.33 -18.20
N SER A 12 15.13 14.35 -17.36
CA SER A 12 13.86 14.82 -16.82
C SER A 12 13.52 16.21 -17.31
N SER A 13 12.26 16.55 -17.29
CA SER A 13 11.75 17.91 -17.48
C SER A 13 10.56 18.12 -16.56
N HIS A 14 10.69 19.03 -15.60
CA HIS A 14 9.65 19.31 -14.61
C HIS A 14 9.38 20.81 -14.56
N PRO A 15 8.18 21.28 -14.91
CA PRO A 15 7.78 22.67 -14.76
C PRO A 15 7.37 22.99 -13.33
N ASP A 16 7.09 22.00 -12.52
CA ASP A 16 6.70 22.16 -11.13
C ASP A 16 7.86 22.32 -10.17
N TRP A 17 7.54 22.56 -8.92
CA TRP A 17 8.49 22.83 -7.84
C TRP A 17 9.36 21.62 -7.38
N TYR A 18 9.17 20.46 -8.01
CA TYR A 18 9.95 19.24 -7.71
C TYR A 18 11.00 18.91 -8.78
N ASN A 19 11.26 19.79 -9.73
CA ASN A 19 12.11 19.47 -10.86
C ASN A 19 13.50 18.95 -10.49
N ASN A 20 14.06 19.38 -9.37
CA ASN A 20 15.39 18.99 -8.93
C ASN A 20 15.47 17.57 -8.36
N VAL A 21 14.35 16.97 -7.98
CA VAL A 21 14.33 15.66 -7.31
C VAL A 21 14.44 14.51 -8.31
N TYR A 22 14.07 14.72 -9.55
CA TYR A 22 13.85 13.67 -10.55
C TYR A 22 14.85 13.66 -11.70
N THR A 23 15.97 14.32 -11.56
CA THR A 23 17.05 14.32 -12.57
C THR A 23 17.93 13.07 -12.53
N ASN A 24 17.69 12.16 -11.57
CA ASN A 24 18.49 10.97 -11.37
C ASN A 24 18.24 9.92 -12.46
N ASN A 25 19.28 9.16 -12.76
CA ASN A 25 19.23 8.04 -13.66
C ASN A 25 18.40 6.89 -13.06
N TRP A 26 17.26 6.59 -13.66
CA TRP A 26 16.37 5.53 -13.18
C TRP A 26 17.01 4.14 -13.22
N ASP A 27 17.83 3.85 -14.22
CA ASP A 27 18.56 2.57 -14.29
C ASP A 27 19.46 2.38 -13.07
N GLU A 28 20.23 3.41 -12.76
CA GLU A 28 21.16 3.41 -11.63
C GLU A 28 20.40 3.32 -10.29
N ALA A 29 19.30 4.06 -10.16
CA ALA A 29 18.46 4.02 -8.97
C ALA A 29 17.87 2.62 -8.75
N ALA A 30 17.35 1.98 -9.79
CA ALA A 30 16.78 0.65 -9.74
C ALA A 30 17.83 -0.43 -9.45
N GLN A 31 19.02 -0.33 -10.08
CA GLN A 31 20.15 -1.22 -9.81
C GLN A 31 20.63 -1.07 -8.36
N THR A 32 20.72 0.18 -7.87
CA THR A 32 21.11 0.46 -6.48
C THR A 32 20.12 -0.09 -5.48
N LEU A 33 18.80 0.04 -5.75
CA LEU A 33 17.76 -0.56 -4.93
C LEU A 33 17.97 -2.08 -4.82
N GLN A 34 18.03 -2.78 -5.93
CA GLN A 34 18.14 -4.25 -5.93
C GLN A 34 19.46 -4.76 -5.36
N LYS A 35 20.55 -4.01 -5.53
CA LYS A 35 21.86 -4.34 -4.97
C LYS A 35 21.90 -4.20 -3.46
N ASN A 36 21.37 -3.10 -2.93
CA ASN A 36 21.51 -2.76 -1.52
C ASN A 36 20.35 -3.28 -0.66
N PHE A 37 19.20 -3.52 -1.28
CA PHE A 37 17.98 -4.00 -0.63
C PHE A 37 17.34 -5.14 -1.43
N PRO A 38 18.00 -6.30 -1.52
CA PRO A 38 17.59 -7.40 -2.42
C PRO A 38 16.20 -7.97 -2.10
N ASP A 39 15.73 -7.80 -0.87
CA ASP A 39 14.41 -8.26 -0.40
C ASP A 39 13.33 -7.17 -0.47
N ALA A 40 13.69 -5.95 -0.88
CA ALA A 40 12.74 -4.86 -0.99
C ALA A 40 11.98 -4.90 -2.33
N GLN A 41 10.73 -4.42 -2.30
CA GLN A 41 9.95 -4.15 -3.50
C GLN A 41 10.08 -2.70 -3.90
N GLY A 42 10.49 -2.46 -5.14
CA GLY A 42 10.49 -1.13 -5.74
C GLY A 42 9.16 -0.82 -6.42
N MET A 43 8.85 0.47 -6.47
CA MET A 43 7.72 0.99 -7.23
C MET A 43 8.22 2.10 -8.16
N TRP A 44 7.82 2.04 -9.43
CA TRP A 44 8.09 3.05 -10.43
C TRP A 44 6.81 3.55 -11.07
N ALA A 45 6.92 4.57 -11.94
CA ALA A 45 5.76 5.13 -12.62
C ALA A 45 5.91 5.12 -14.14
N PHE A 46 4.80 4.92 -14.84
CA PHE A 46 4.70 5.16 -16.28
C PHE A 46 4.20 6.57 -16.55
N PRO A 47 4.92 7.39 -17.35
CA PRO A 47 4.41 8.69 -17.78
C PRO A 47 3.21 8.55 -18.73
N LEU A 48 2.12 9.26 -18.44
CA LEU A 48 0.90 9.34 -19.26
C LEU A 48 0.65 10.72 -19.87
N LEU A 49 1.51 11.69 -19.58
CA LEU A 49 1.40 13.07 -20.09
C LEU A 49 1.51 13.19 -21.62
N GLY A 50 2.15 12.21 -22.27
CA GLY A 50 2.35 12.18 -23.72
C GLY A 50 3.60 12.91 -24.22
N TYR A 51 4.47 13.33 -23.32
CA TYR A 51 5.74 14.00 -23.61
C TYR A 51 6.84 13.51 -22.66
N ALA A 52 8.10 13.58 -23.14
CA ALA A 52 9.28 13.32 -22.33
C ALA A 52 10.41 14.28 -22.72
N ALA A 53 11.38 14.46 -21.86
CA ALA A 53 12.53 15.36 -22.07
C ALA A 53 13.33 14.94 -23.32
N LYS A 54 13.67 15.94 -24.15
CA LYS A 54 14.43 15.78 -25.39
C LYS A 54 15.88 16.17 -25.24
N THR A 55 16.15 17.17 -24.41
CA THR A 55 17.48 17.77 -24.24
C THR A 55 17.64 18.29 -22.81
N ALA A 56 18.87 18.43 -22.34
CA ALA A 56 19.20 19.11 -21.09
C ALA A 56 19.33 20.64 -21.27
N THR A 57 19.55 21.12 -22.51
CA THR A 57 19.60 22.54 -22.81
C THR A 57 18.22 23.11 -23.05
N VAL A 58 17.98 24.35 -22.64
CA VAL A 58 16.69 25.06 -22.71
C VAL A 58 15.53 24.29 -22.08
N ASN A 59 15.82 23.30 -21.26
CA ASN A 59 14.88 22.49 -20.50
C ASN A 59 14.72 23.05 -19.09
N PHE A 60 13.66 22.68 -18.37
CA PHE A 60 13.51 22.97 -16.94
C PHE A 60 14.68 22.45 -16.09
N ALA A 61 15.33 21.36 -16.48
CA ALA A 61 16.52 20.84 -15.82
C ALA A 61 17.72 21.80 -15.92
N ASP A 62 17.76 22.67 -16.94
CA ASP A 62 18.78 23.71 -17.13
C ASP A 62 18.54 24.95 -16.25
N TRP A 63 17.34 25.06 -15.68
CA TRP A 63 16.94 26.13 -14.80
C TRP A 63 17.12 25.69 -13.34
N GLU A 64 17.90 26.40 -12.55
CA GLU A 64 17.87 26.24 -11.11
C GLU A 64 16.52 26.74 -10.61
N TYR A 65 15.60 25.82 -10.33
CA TYR A 65 14.22 26.11 -9.96
C TYR A 65 14.10 27.18 -8.87
N ASN A 66 14.91 27.07 -7.81
CA ASN A 66 14.94 28.04 -6.70
C ASN A 66 15.42 29.45 -7.10
N ARG A 67 15.96 29.61 -8.30
CA ARG A 67 16.37 30.90 -8.87
C ARG A 67 15.47 31.30 -10.06
N SER A 68 14.57 30.43 -10.49
CA SER A 68 13.63 30.74 -11.55
C SER A 68 12.46 31.53 -10.99
N GLN A 69 11.84 32.31 -11.84
CA GLN A 69 10.65 33.09 -11.47
C GLN A 69 9.38 32.25 -11.24
N TRP A 70 9.42 30.95 -11.52
CA TRP A 70 8.37 29.99 -11.22
C TRP A 70 8.02 29.95 -9.74
N TRP A 71 9.05 30.03 -8.89
CA TRP A 71 8.88 29.95 -7.45
C TRP A 71 8.03 31.08 -6.85
N GLU A 72 7.94 32.19 -7.53
CA GLU A 72 7.15 33.34 -7.12
C GLU A 72 5.69 33.31 -7.65
N GLY A 73 5.18 32.15 -7.98
CA GLY A 73 3.80 31.97 -8.43
C GLY A 73 3.58 32.29 -9.92
N VAL A 74 4.62 32.15 -10.71
CA VAL A 74 4.55 32.29 -12.16
C VAL A 74 4.16 30.97 -12.78
N SER A 75 2.92 30.83 -13.21
CA SER A 75 2.43 29.61 -13.88
C SER A 75 2.63 29.70 -15.38
N GLN A 76 3.87 29.46 -15.84
CA GLN A 76 4.12 29.39 -17.26
C GLN A 76 5.49 28.84 -17.63
N ASN A 77 5.60 28.45 -18.89
CA ASN A 77 6.74 27.81 -19.43
C ASN A 77 7.87 28.78 -19.80
N LEU A 78 8.96 28.78 -19.08
CA LEU A 78 10.22 29.47 -19.45
C LEU A 78 11.21 28.56 -20.16
N ALA A 79 11.09 27.21 -20.02
CA ALA A 79 11.87 26.29 -20.85
C ALA A 79 11.53 26.46 -22.34
N GLY A 80 12.42 26.05 -23.21
CA GLY A 80 12.21 26.28 -24.66
C GLY A 80 12.41 27.74 -25.09
N ASN A 81 13.37 28.45 -24.48
CA ASN A 81 13.69 29.85 -24.75
C ASN A 81 12.56 30.84 -24.37
N GLY A 82 11.80 30.53 -23.34
CA GLY A 82 10.84 31.45 -22.77
C GLY A 82 11.52 32.72 -22.23
N ILE A 83 10.83 33.85 -22.30
CA ILE A 83 11.33 35.14 -21.83
C ILE A 83 10.63 35.51 -20.53
N PRO A 84 11.39 35.67 -19.42
CA PRO A 84 10.80 36.05 -18.14
C PRO A 84 10.27 37.47 -18.15
N ASN A 85 9.21 37.69 -17.38
CA ASN A 85 8.67 39.03 -17.12
C ASN A 85 9.25 39.56 -15.82
N SER A 86 9.91 40.72 -15.87
CA SER A 86 10.49 41.39 -14.70
C SER A 86 9.48 41.70 -13.59
N ASN A 87 8.17 41.75 -13.91
CA ASN A 87 7.10 42.08 -12.96
C ASN A 87 6.38 40.86 -12.37
N GLY A 88 6.90 39.65 -12.52
CA GLY A 88 6.63 38.53 -11.65
C GLY A 88 5.50 37.58 -12.01
N ASN A 89 4.48 37.91 -12.78
CA ASN A 89 3.29 37.03 -12.83
C ASN A 89 3.01 36.26 -14.12
N LYS A 90 3.70 36.55 -15.20
CA LYS A 90 3.58 35.81 -16.47
C LYS A 90 4.84 35.96 -17.31
N ALA A 91 5.21 34.95 -18.09
CA ALA A 91 6.27 35.13 -19.07
C ALA A 91 5.93 36.28 -20.01
N LYS A 92 6.91 37.03 -20.41
CA LYS A 92 6.80 38.00 -21.50
C LYS A 92 6.57 37.25 -22.83
N ALA A 93 7.18 36.10 -22.98
CA ALA A 93 6.93 35.13 -24.03
C ALA A 93 7.13 33.72 -23.50
N GLU A 94 6.17 32.86 -23.73
CA GLU A 94 6.29 31.45 -23.39
C GLU A 94 7.31 30.74 -24.27
N GLY A 95 7.97 29.70 -23.74
CA GLY A 95 8.90 28.88 -24.48
C GLY A 95 8.19 27.88 -25.40
N ASP A 96 8.94 27.45 -26.41
CA ASP A 96 8.47 26.41 -27.33
C ASP A 96 8.78 25.00 -26.76
N ILE A 97 7.72 24.26 -26.43
CA ILE A 97 7.84 22.88 -25.89
C ILE A 97 8.60 21.96 -26.84
N ASN A 98 8.56 22.17 -28.15
CA ASN A 98 9.24 21.32 -29.14
C ASN A 98 10.78 21.47 -29.09
N LEU A 99 11.29 22.49 -28.46
CA LEU A 99 12.72 22.66 -28.26
C LEU A 99 13.26 21.73 -27.19
N TYR A 100 12.50 21.44 -26.11
CA TYR A 100 12.98 20.65 -24.98
C TYR A 100 12.22 19.36 -24.71
N LEU A 101 11.07 19.13 -25.35
CA LEU A 101 10.28 17.90 -25.23
C LEU A 101 10.16 17.16 -26.58
N GLU A 102 9.93 15.87 -26.49
CA GLU A 102 9.52 15.00 -27.61
C GLU A 102 8.24 14.25 -27.25
N LYS A 103 7.48 13.85 -28.27
CA LYS A 103 6.27 13.04 -28.08
C LYS A 103 6.62 11.70 -27.45
N TRP A 104 5.82 11.28 -26.48
CA TRP A 104 6.03 10.07 -25.70
C TRP A 104 4.73 9.30 -25.58
N ASN A 105 4.60 8.24 -26.37
CA ASN A 105 3.40 7.41 -26.40
C ASN A 105 3.50 6.22 -25.41
N ALA A 106 2.41 5.45 -25.29
CA ALA A 106 2.35 4.29 -24.41
C ALA A 106 3.42 3.23 -24.75
N ASP A 107 3.76 3.01 -26.04
CA ASP A 107 4.83 2.08 -26.43
C ASP A 107 6.20 2.55 -25.90
N SER A 108 6.45 3.84 -25.92
CA SER A 108 7.69 4.41 -25.36
C SER A 108 7.76 4.25 -23.85
N SER A 109 6.62 4.41 -23.14
CA SER A 109 6.57 4.21 -21.70
C SER A 109 6.80 2.75 -21.32
N VAL A 110 6.08 1.80 -21.90
CA VAL A 110 6.18 0.39 -21.52
C VAL A 110 7.46 -0.30 -21.99
N ALA A 111 8.16 0.25 -22.99
CA ALA A 111 9.42 -0.31 -23.47
C ALA A 111 10.55 -0.31 -22.41
N ILE A 112 10.40 0.45 -21.31
CA ILE A 112 11.31 0.36 -20.16
C ILE A 112 11.27 -1.03 -19.52
N LEU A 113 10.15 -1.76 -19.57
CA LEU A 113 10.05 -3.11 -19.04
C LEU A 113 11.00 -4.07 -19.74
N ASP A 114 11.06 -3.98 -21.09
CA ASP A 114 12.02 -4.79 -21.87
C ASP A 114 13.46 -4.31 -21.64
N HIS A 115 13.68 -2.99 -21.55
CA HIS A 115 15.00 -2.43 -21.21
C HIS A 115 15.51 -2.89 -19.85
N TRP A 116 14.65 -3.02 -18.85
CA TRP A 116 15.06 -3.45 -17.51
C TRP A 116 15.10 -4.96 -17.33
N PHE A 117 14.11 -5.66 -17.84
CA PHE A 117 13.83 -7.07 -17.54
C PHE A 117 13.96 -8.01 -18.74
N GLY A 118 14.04 -7.47 -19.96
CA GLY A 118 14.14 -8.25 -21.18
C GLY A 118 15.46 -9.01 -21.30
N GLU A 119 15.52 -9.96 -22.22
CA GLU A 119 16.71 -10.80 -22.46
C GLU A 119 17.98 -9.97 -22.76
N LYS A 120 17.81 -8.85 -23.47
CA LYS A 120 18.89 -7.90 -23.81
C LYS A 120 18.86 -6.64 -22.93
N GLY A 121 18.12 -6.69 -21.83
CA GLY A 121 17.98 -5.58 -20.91
C GLY A 121 19.17 -5.43 -19.96
N ILE A 122 19.06 -4.51 -19.00
CA ILE A 122 20.13 -4.24 -18.03
C ILE A 122 20.20 -5.26 -16.88
N GLY A 123 19.37 -6.33 -16.93
CA GLY A 123 19.44 -7.47 -16.02
C GLY A 123 18.81 -7.24 -14.64
N LEU A 124 17.86 -6.32 -14.51
CA LEU A 124 17.08 -6.17 -13.29
C LEU A 124 16.14 -7.35 -13.09
N LYS A 125 15.89 -7.70 -11.82
CA LYS A 125 14.94 -8.76 -11.46
C LYS A 125 13.53 -8.18 -11.38
N LYS A 126 12.57 -8.75 -12.12
CA LYS A 126 11.17 -8.36 -12.12
C LYS A 126 10.55 -8.40 -10.71
N ASP A 127 10.88 -9.44 -9.96
CA ASP A 127 10.34 -9.66 -8.61
C ASP A 127 10.68 -8.54 -7.62
N GLY A 128 11.74 -7.78 -7.87
CA GLY A 128 12.14 -6.63 -7.05
C GLY A 128 11.47 -5.31 -7.45
N ILE A 129 10.78 -5.24 -8.60
CA ILE A 129 10.09 -4.02 -9.07
C ILE A 129 8.80 -4.44 -9.78
N ARG A 130 7.80 -4.84 -9.01
CA ARG A 130 6.50 -5.28 -9.55
C ARG A 130 5.49 -4.17 -9.70
N TYR A 131 5.59 -3.11 -8.88
CA TYR A 131 4.58 -2.05 -8.78
C TYR A 131 4.89 -0.91 -9.73
N TRP A 132 3.88 -0.53 -10.52
CA TRP A 132 3.99 0.53 -11.50
C TRP A 132 2.79 1.48 -11.39
N ASN A 133 3.06 2.69 -10.91
CA ASN A 133 2.06 3.74 -10.87
C ASN A 133 1.71 4.20 -12.29
N MET A 134 0.44 4.42 -12.49
CA MET A 134 -0.09 4.91 -13.76
C MET A 134 -0.13 6.45 -13.74
N ASP A 135 1.08 7.01 -13.65
CA ASP A 135 1.38 8.43 -13.45
C ASP A 135 1.02 8.94 -12.04
N ASN A 136 0.82 10.23 -11.86
CA ASN A 136 0.60 10.89 -10.57
C ASN A 136 -0.41 12.02 -10.70
N GLU A 137 -1.38 12.06 -9.79
CA GLU A 137 -2.36 13.14 -9.59
C GLU A 137 -2.95 13.72 -10.90
N PRO A 138 -3.54 12.85 -11.74
CA PRO A 138 -3.91 13.26 -13.09
C PRO A 138 -4.99 14.34 -13.12
N GLU A 139 -5.74 14.52 -12.06
CA GLU A 139 -6.83 15.49 -11.94
C GLU A 139 -6.34 16.94 -11.89
N ILE A 140 -5.06 17.15 -11.57
CA ILE A 140 -4.47 18.49 -11.39
C ILE A 140 -3.31 18.77 -12.37
N TRP A 141 -3.18 18.00 -13.44
CA TRP A 141 -2.08 18.19 -14.41
C TRP A 141 -2.05 19.56 -15.05
N SER A 142 -3.20 20.23 -15.23
CA SER A 142 -3.24 21.61 -15.74
C SER A 142 -2.58 22.62 -14.80
N GLY A 143 -2.43 22.29 -13.52
CA GLY A 143 -1.72 23.13 -12.54
C GLY A 143 -0.27 22.72 -12.32
N THR A 144 0.06 21.42 -12.53
CA THR A 144 1.39 20.88 -12.26
C THR A 144 2.22 20.68 -13.53
N HIS A 145 1.59 20.63 -14.70
CA HIS A 145 2.21 20.42 -16.01
C HIS A 145 1.60 21.32 -17.09
N ASP A 146 1.39 22.59 -16.75
CA ASP A 146 0.73 23.58 -17.60
C ASP A 146 1.44 23.82 -18.93
N ASP A 147 2.75 23.53 -19.02
CA ASP A 147 3.52 23.60 -20.26
C ASP A 147 3.01 22.63 -21.35
N VAL A 148 2.56 21.44 -20.98
CA VAL A 148 1.99 20.42 -21.91
C VAL A 148 0.51 20.22 -21.72
N MET A 149 -0.04 20.71 -20.62
CA MET A 149 -1.44 20.56 -20.22
C MET A 149 -2.05 21.92 -19.81
N PRO A 150 -2.03 22.93 -20.71
CA PRO A 150 -2.53 24.27 -20.37
C PRO A 150 -4.03 24.28 -20.04
N LYS A 151 -4.72 23.19 -20.37
CA LYS A 151 -6.11 22.91 -20.03
C LYS A 151 -6.22 21.44 -19.63
N GLN A 152 -6.93 21.18 -18.52
CA GLN A 152 -7.16 19.83 -18.04
C GLN A 152 -7.85 18.97 -19.11
N ILE A 153 -7.32 17.78 -19.38
CA ILE A 153 -8.00 16.81 -20.24
C ILE A 153 -9.26 16.27 -19.56
N SER A 154 -10.16 15.71 -20.34
CA SER A 154 -11.35 15.06 -19.77
C SER A 154 -10.98 13.75 -19.03
N ALA A 155 -11.81 13.34 -18.07
CA ALA A 155 -11.67 12.05 -17.42
C ALA A 155 -11.70 10.89 -18.45
N GLN A 156 -12.52 11.01 -19.49
CA GLN A 156 -12.60 10.02 -20.57
C GLN A 156 -11.29 9.91 -21.35
N GLU A 157 -10.64 11.03 -21.66
CA GLU A 157 -9.35 11.04 -22.34
C GLU A 157 -8.26 10.41 -21.45
N PHE A 158 -8.24 10.75 -20.16
CA PHE A 158 -7.32 10.10 -19.20
C PHE A 158 -7.56 8.59 -19.17
N MET A 159 -8.80 8.12 -19.05
CA MET A 159 -9.12 6.70 -19.07
C MET A 159 -8.63 6.01 -20.34
N GLN A 160 -8.74 6.65 -21.48
CA GLN A 160 -8.24 6.10 -22.73
C GLN A 160 -6.72 5.94 -22.71
N ARG A 161 -5.98 6.92 -22.21
CA ARG A 161 -4.51 6.85 -22.04
C ARG A 161 -4.13 5.73 -21.08
N TYR A 162 -4.78 5.69 -19.92
CA TYR A 162 -4.58 4.67 -18.89
C TYR A 162 -4.79 3.25 -19.45
N ILE A 163 -5.96 2.98 -20.01
CA ILE A 163 -6.34 1.67 -20.56
C ILE A 163 -5.37 1.23 -21.65
N THR A 164 -5.00 2.14 -22.54
CA THR A 164 -4.04 1.84 -23.63
C THR A 164 -2.70 1.39 -23.08
N LEU A 165 -2.17 2.13 -22.11
CA LEU A 165 -0.88 1.81 -21.49
C LEU A 165 -0.97 0.53 -20.66
N ALA A 166 -2.01 0.37 -19.84
CA ALA A 166 -2.22 -0.81 -19.00
C ALA A 166 -2.26 -2.11 -19.81
N LYS A 167 -2.95 -2.13 -20.94
CA LYS A 167 -2.98 -3.27 -21.86
C LYS A 167 -1.60 -3.61 -22.41
N LYS A 168 -0.85 -2.61 -22.82
CA LYS A 168 0.51 -2.79 -23.35
C LYS A 168 1.47 -3.28 -22.27
N ALA A 169 1.41 -2.73 -21.08
CA ALA A 169 2.23 -3.16 -19.94
C ALA A 169 1.93 -4.62 -19.57
N ARG A 170 0.65 -4.99 -19.48
CA ARG A 170 0.21 -6.35 -19.16
C ARG A 170 0.60 -7.36 -20.25
N ALA A 171 0.63 -6.95 -21.51
CA ALA A 171 1.08 -7.80 -22.61
C ALA A 171 2.59 -8.11 -22.55
N LEU A 172 3.41 -7.16 -22.09
CA LEU A 172 4.85 -7.35 -21.90
C LEU A 172 5.19 -8.08 -20.60
N ASP A 173 4.42 -7.80 -19.55
CA ASP A 173 4.59 -8.42 -18.23
C ASP A 173 3.23 -8.79 -17.63
N PRO A 174 2.79 -10.05 -17.75
CA PRO A 174 1.52 -10.51 -17.20
C PRO A 174 1.43 -10.39 -15.66
N GLU A 175 2.56 -10.41 -14.95
CA GLU A 175 2.64 -10.37 -13.49
C GLU A 175 2.80 -8.95 -12.91
N ILE A 176 2.85 -7.93 -13.79
CA ILE A 176 2.99 -6.53 -13.37
C ILE A 176 1.86 -6.11 -12.43
N LYS A 177 2.17 -5.33 -11.41
CA LYS A 177 1.20 -4.73 -10.51
C LYS A 177 0.92 -3.29 -10.93
N LEU A 178 -0.22 -3.05 -11.57
CA LEU A 178 -0.67 -1.71 -11.98
C LEU A 178 -1.35 -1.01 -10.82
N VAL A 179 -0.83 0.16 -10.47
CA VAL A 179 -1.27 0.98 -9.34
C VAL A 179 -1.91 2.26 -9.87
N GLY A 180 -3.14 2.56 -9.51
CA GLY A 180 -3.82 3.75 -10.00
C GLY A 180 -5.18 4.00 -9.34
N PRO A 181 -5.79 5.17 -9.61
CA PRO A 181 -5.35 6.24 -10.52
C PRO A 181 -4.28 7.17 -9.95
N VAL A 182 -3.81 6.96 -8.70
CA VAL A 182 -2.87 7.84 -7.98
C VAL A 182 -3.50 9.23 -7.81
N THR A 183 -4.75 9.21 -7.36
CA THR A 183 -5.59 10.40 -7.21
C THR A 183 -5.04 11.35 -6.15
N ALA A 184 -5.04 12.63 -6.42
CA ALA A 184 -4.65 13.68 -5.49
C ALA A 184 -5.48 13.65 -4.18
N ASN A 185 -5.56 14.71 -3.43
CA ASN A 185 -6.15 14.75 -2.10
C ASN A 185 -7.69 14.52 -2.08
N GLU A 186 -8.29 14.54 -0.90
CA GLU A 186 -9.72 14.28 -0.62
C GLU A 186 -10.68 14.97 -1.59
N TRP A 187 -10.40 16.23 -1.95
CA TRP A 187 -11.23 16.94 -2.92
C TRP A 187 -11.33 16.21 -4.26
N GLN A 188 -10.21 15.68 -4.78
CA GLN A 188 -10.14 15.01 -6.07
C GLN A 188 -10.66 13.57 -6.05
N TRP A 189 -10.91 12.96 -4.89
CA TRP A 189 -11.53 11.63 -4.85
C TRP A 189 -12.90 11.60 -5.54
N TYR A 190 -13.60 12.74 -5.55
CA TYR A 190 -14.94 12.88 -6.09
C TYR A 190 -15.00 13.72 -7.36
N ASN A 191 -13.94 14.42 -7.68
CA ASN A 191 -13.94 15.44 -8.73
C ASN A 191 -12.86 15.19 -9.78
N TRP A 192 -13.23 15.50 -11.01
CA TRP A 192 -12.31 15.73 -12.11
C TRP A 192 -12.52 17.15 -12.61
N ASP A 193 -11.50 17.99 -12.59
CA ASP A 193 -11.59 19.41 -12.96
C ASP A 193 -12.75 20.15 -12.23
N GLY A 194 -12.84 19.92 -10.92
CA GLY A 194 -13.84 20.55 -10.04
C GLY A 194 -15.28 20.05 -10.20
N LYS A 195 -15.52 18.99 -10.99
CA LYS A 195 -16.85 18.44 -11.27
C LYS A 195 -16.86 16.93 -11.15
N THR A 196 -18.05 16.36 -10.92
CA THR A 196 -18.28 14.93 -11.13
C THR A 196 -18.20 14.60 -12.62
N VAL A 197 -17.89 13.34 -12.94
CA VAL A 197 -17.78 12.89 -14.32
C VAL A 197 -19.15 12.50 -14.88
N SER A 198 -19.56 13.13 -15.96
CA SER A 198 -20.84 12.84 -16.63
C SER A 198 -20.65 11.84 -17.77
N GLU A 199 -21.47 10.80 -17.78
CA GLU A 199 -21.53 9.82 -18.86
C GLU A 199 -22.96 9.28 -19.01
N ASN A 200 -23.46 9.28 -20.25
CA ASN A 200 -24.81 8.78 -20.59
C ASN A 200 -25.94 9.36 -19.71
N GLY A 201 -25.84 10.64 -19.35
CA GLY A 201 -26.84 11.34 -18.54
C GLY A 201 -26.76 11.04 -17.03
N LYS A 202 -25.78 10.28 -16.57
CA LYS A 202 -25.50 10.01 -15.16
C LYS A 202 -24.19 10.68 -14.74
N ASN A 203 -24.15 11.19 -13.51
CA ASN A 203 -22.96 11.75 -12.90
C ASN A 203 -22.33 10.75 -11.91
N TYR A 204 -21.03 10.68 -11.94
CA TYR A 204 -20.23 9.77 -11.11
C TYR A 204 -19.18 10.56 -10.32
N PRO A 205 -18.92 10.24 -9.04
CA PRO A 205 -17.67 10.59 -8.39
C PRO A 205 -16.48 10.08 -9.21
N TRP A 206 -15.35 10.79 -9.17
CA TRP A 206 -14.21 10.42 -10.01
C TRP A 206 -13.72 9.00 -9.79
N LEU A 207 -13.48 8.60 -8.54
CA LEU A 207 -13.00 7.24 -8.24
C LEU A 207 -14.01 6.16 -8.64
N GLU A 208 -15.32 6.42 -8.50
CA GLU A 208 -16.35 5.49 -8.99
C GLU A 208 -16.29 5.35 -10.51
N TYR A 209 -16.16 6.49 -11.22
CA TYR A 209 -16.04 6.50 -12.69
C TYR A 209 -14.82 5.75 -13.18
N PHE A 210 -13.67 5.94 -12.50
CA PHE A 210 -12.43 5.22 -12.80
C PHE A 210 -12.63 3.71 -12.68
N ILE A 211 -13.13 3.22 -11.54
CA ILE A 211 -13.38 1.81 -11.31
C ILE A 211 -14.36 1.23 -12.34
N LYS A 212 -15.48 1.93 -12.56
CA LYS A 212 -16.48 1.54 -13.56
C LYS A 212 -15.88 1.38 -14.95
N SER A 213 -15.14 2.37 -15.42
CA SER A 213 -14.56 2.38 -16.75
C SER A 213 -13.55 1.24 -16.95
N LEU A 214 -12.73 0.95 -15.94
CA LEU A 214 -11.81 -0.19 -15.98
C LEU A 214 -12.55 -1.52 -15.97
N ALA A 215 -13.60 -1.66 -15.18
CA ALA A 215 -14.40 -2.87 -15.11
C ALA A 215 -15.09 -3.18 -16.45
N GLU A 216 -15.65 -2.16 -17.11
CA GLU A 216 -16.26 -2.31 -18.44
C GLU A 216 -15.24 -2.75 -19.49
N GLU A 217 -14.07 -2.12 -19.51
CA GLU A 217 -13.03 -2.50 -20.46
C GLU A 217 -12.41 -3.86 -20.14
N GLN A 218 -12.23 -4.20 -18.88
CA GLN A 218 -11.76 -5.53 -18.47
C GLN A 218 -12.75 -6.62 -18.86
N LYS A 219 -14.05 -6.37 -18.71
CA LYS A 219 -15.10 -7.30 -19.14
C LYS A 219 -15.07 -7.51 -20.66
N LYS A 220 -14.81 -6.44 -21.43
CA LYS A 220 -14.75 -6.47 -22.90
C LYS A 220 -13.48 -7.18 -23.41
N SER A 221 -12.33 -6.90 -22.81
CA SER A 221 -11.02 -7.36 -23.30
C SER A 221 -10.52 -8.64 -22.64
N GLY A 222 -11.06 -9.00 -21.47
CA GLY A 222 -10.54 -10.09 -20.64
C GLY A 222 -9.20 -9.77 -19.96
N ILE A 223 -8.71 -8.52 -20.06
CA ILE A 223 -7.40 -8.11 -19.55
C ILE A 223 -7.57 -7.38 -18.21
N ARG A 224 -6.85 -7.81 -17.17
CA ARG A 224 -6.80 -7.12 -15.88
C ARG A 224 -6.04 -5.80 -16.01
N LEU A 225 -6.67 -4.69 -15.64
CA LEU A 225 -6.16 -3.34 -15.86
C LEU A 225 -5.77 -2.60 -14.57
N LEU A 226 -6.08 -3.18 -13.40
CA LEU A 226 -5.80 -2.60 -12.09
C LEU A 226 -5.49 -3.70 -11.07
N ASP A 227 -4.44 -3.52 -10.27
CA ASP A 227 -4.09 -4.42 -9.17
C ASP A 227 -4.21 -3.74 -7.81
N VAL A 228 -3.87 -2.46 -7.73
CA VAL A 228 -3.97 -1.65 -6.51
C VAL A 228 -4.70 -0.35 -6.82
N LEU A 229 -5.82 -0.12 -6.16
CA LEU A 229 -6.52 1.17 -6.19
C LEU A 229 -5.82 2.13 -5.23
N ASP A 230 -5.24 3.18 -5.76
CA ASP A 230 -4.37 4.08 -5.03
C ASP A 230 -4.90 5.52 -4.97
N ILE A 231 -4.74 6.13 -3.80
CA ILE A 231 -5.09 7.52 -3.53
C ILE A 231 -3.99 8.22 -2.74
N HIS A 232 -4.01 9.56 -2.74
CA HIS A 232 -3.24 10.39 -1.81
C HIS A 232 -4.16 11.02 -0.76
N PHE A 233 -3.59 11.37 0.40
CA PHE A 233 -4.30 12.06 1.45
C PHE A 233 -3.39 12.95 2.30
N TYR A 234 -3.66 14.24 2.32
CA TYR A 234 -2.94 15.23 3.10
C TYR A 234 -3.92 16.05 3.94
N PRO A 235 -4.14 15.72 5.23
CA PRO A 235 -4.96 16.54 6.10
C PRO A 235 -4.33 17.91 6.33
N ALA A 236 -5.15 18.96 6.36
CA ALA A 236 -4.70 20.32 6.60
C ALA A 236 -4.63 20.67 8.09
N SER A 237 -5.27 19.89 8.96
CA SER A 237 -5.31 20.14 10.40
C SER A 237 -3.92 20.20 11.02
N LYS A 238 -3.80 21.11 12.01
CA LYS A 238 -2.61 21.25 12.89
C LYS A 238 -2.92 20.91 14.35
N LYS A 239 -4.11 20.38 14.63
CA LYS A 239 -4.55 20.03 15.97
C LYS A 239 -4.23 18.57 16.27
N ALA A 240 -3.52 18.33 17.35
CA ALA A 240 -3.09 17.00 17.77
C ALA A 240 -4.27 16.02 17.89
N GLU A 241 -5.37 16.46 18.53
CA GLU A 241 -6.59 15.68 18.74
C GLU A 241 -7.30 15.29 17.45
N GLU A 242 -7.19 16.09 16.38
CA GLU A 242 -7.72 15.75 15.06
C GLU A 242 -6.77 14.81 14.30
N ILE A 243 -5.47 15.10 14.31
CA ILE A 243 -4.45 14.31 13.59
C ILE A 243 -4.43 12.85 14.06
N VAL A 244 -4.51 12.58 15.36
CA VAL A 244 -4.49 11.20 15.88
C VAL A 244 -5.74 10.39 15.53
N GLN A 245 -6.79 11.03 15.02
CA GLN A 245 -8.02 10.39 14.55
C GLN A 245 -8.05 10.16 13.03
N MET A 246 -7.08 10.68 12.25
CA MET A 246 -7.11 10.65 10.78
C MET A 246 -7.13 9.25 10.17
N HIS A 247 -6.58 8.22 10.85
CA HIS A 247 -6.66 6.83 10.41
C HIS A 247 -8.11 6.35 10.19
N ARG A 248 -9.09 6.99 10.82
CA ARG A 248 -10.51 6.64 10.74
C ARG A 248 -11.15 7.05 9.39
N ILE A 249 -10.54 7.98 8.67
CA ILE A 249 -11.06 8.46 7.37
C ILE A 249 -11.15 7.33 6.33
N TYR A 250 -10.38 6.28 6.49
CA TYR A 250 -10.30 5.22 5.49
C TYR A 250 -11.45 4.21 5.58
N PHE A 251 -11.81 3.76 6.79
CA PHE A 251 -12.77 2.66 6.94
C PHE A 251 -13.92 2.93 7.91
N ASP A 252 -13.81 3.91 8.81
CA ASP A 252 -14.80 4.13 9.86
C ASP A 252 -16.01 4.92 9.37
N LYS A 253 -17.11 4.21 9.15
CA LYS A 253 -18.41 4.78 8.71
C LYS A 253 -19.08 5.69 9.75
N THR A 254 -18.53 5.79 10.97
CA THR A 254 -19.06 6.65 12.04
C THR A 254 -18.27 7.94 12.22
N TYR A 255 -17.06 8.02 11.67
CA TYR A 255 -16.16 9.16 11.85
C TYR A 255 -16.61 10.38 11.04
N ASN A 256 -16.82 11.49 11.73
CA ASN A 256 -16.98 12.79 11.11
C ASN A 256 -15.60 13.39 10.86
N PHE A 257 -15.24 13.59 9.61
CA PHE A 257 -13.98 14.21 9.23
C PHE A 257 -14.11 15.73 9.37
N PRO A 258 -13.28 16.40 10.21
CA PRO A 258 -13.44 17.83 10.50
C PRO A 258 -13.23 18.75 9.29
N GLU A 259 -12.45 18.30 8.32
CA GLU A 259 -12.09 19.05 7.12
C GLU A 259 -12.93 18.67 5.90
N ALA A 260 -13.98 17.85 6.08
CA ALA A 260 -14.82 17.42 4.96
C ALA A 260 -15.40 18.61 4.18
N ASN A 261 -15.15 18.64 2.90
CA ASN A 261 -15.58 19.71 2.00
C ASN A 261 -16.99 19.50 1.44
N GLY A 262 -17.83 18.73 2.10
CA GLY A 262 -19.07 18.23 1.56
C GLY A 262 -18.81 17.13 0.54
N ILE A 263 -19.16 15.91 0.89
CA ILE A 263 -18.98 14.76 0.00
C ILE A 263 -19.84 14.97 -1.23
N LYS A 264 -19.24 14.85 -2.41
CA LYS A 264 -19.98 14.88 -3.67
C LYS A 264 -20.90 13.67 -3.73
N THR A 265 -22.17 13.92 -3.85
CA THR A 265 -23.13 12.84 -4.05
C THR A 265 -22.92 12.18 -5.42
N ILE A 266 -23.37 10.96 -5.57
CA ILE A 266 -23.38 10.25 -6.85
C ILE A 266 -24.11 11.04 -7.95
N ASN A 267 -25.05 11.92 -7.58
CA ASN A 267 -25.80 12.76 -8.50
C ASN A 267 -25.08 14.08 -8.86
N GLY A 268 -23.85 14.25 -8.43
CA GLY A 268 -23.03 15.39 -8.82
C GLY A 268 -23.23 16.67 -8.02
N GLY A 269 -24.04 16.63 -6.97
CA GLY A 269 -24.23 17.76 -6.06
C GLY A 269 -23.23 17.75 -4.89
N TYR A 270 -23.23 18.83 -4.14
CA TYR A 270 -22.65 18.91 -2.80
C TYR A 270 -23.71 18.64 -1.75
N ASP A 271 -23.38 17.84 -0.76
CA ASP A 271 -24.15 17.71 0.46
C ASP A 271 -23.23 17.95 1.66
N ASN A 272 -23.24 19.19 2.16
CA ASN A 272 -22.41 19.58 3.30
C ASN A 272 -22.80 18.89 4.62
N SER A 273 -23.95 18.20 4.66
CA SER A 273 -24.34 17.39 5.81
C SER A 273 -23.60 16.04 5.85
N ILE A 274 -23.03 15.61 4.72
CA ILE A 274 -22.26 14.37 4.63
C ILE A 274 -20.81 14.68 4.95
N THR A 275 -20.38 14.28 6.14
CA THR A 275 -19.03 14.51 6.65
C THR A 275 -18.24 13.22 6.89
N LYS A 276 -18.85 12.06 6.58
CA LYS A 276 -18.26 10.74 6.82
C LYS A 276 -17.62 10.20 5.56
N GLU A 277 -16.31 10.33 5.47
CA GLU A 277 -15.56 9.95 4.27
C GLU A 277 -15.52 8.44 4.05
N HIS A 278 -15.03 7.67 5.00
CA HIS A 278 -14.77 6.23 4.92
C HIS A 278 -14.35 5.77 3.50
N ILE A 279 -13.38 6.49 2.91
CA ILE A 279 -13.07 6.43 1.47
C ILE A 279 -12.73 5.01 0.97
N PHE A 280 -11.92 4.27 1.71
CA PHE A 280 -11.57 2.90 1.30
C PHE A 280 -12.74 1.93 1.41
N SER A 281 -13.65 2.13 2.37
CA SER A 281 -14.92 1.40 2.37
C SER A 281 -15.76 1.70 1.13
N ARG A 282 -15.84 2.97 0.70
CA ARG A 282 -16.53 3.36 -0.54
C ARG A 282 -15.89 2.72 -1.76
N CYS A 283 -14.55 2.78 -1.84
CA CYS A 283 -13.81 2.16 -2.94
C CYS A 283 -14.08 0.65 -3.01
N ASN A 284 -14.08 -0.04 -1.88
CA ASN A 284 -14.42 -1.47 -1.82
C ASN A 284 -15.86 -1.73 -2.27
N ASP A 285 -16.82 -0.88 -1.86
CA ASP A 285 -18.20 -1.01 -2.30
C ASP A 285 -18.31 -0.85 -3.83
N TRP A 286 -17.62 0.12 -4.45
CA TRP A 286 -17.57 0.29 -5.90
C TRP A 286 -16.83 -0.83 -6.62
N LEU A 287 -15.68 -1.29 -6.10
CA LEU A 287 -14.95 -2.43 -6.65
C LEU A 287 -15.82 -3.68 -6.67
N ASN A 288 -16.52 -3.97 -5.58
CA ASN A 288 -17.46 -5.10 -5.51
C ASN A 288 -18.64 -4.94 -6.48
N GLN A 289 -19.17 -3.72 -6.61
CA GLN A 289 -20.29 -3.42 -7.51
C GLN A 289 -19.93 -3.65 -8.98
N TYR A 290 -18.78 -3.20 -9.44
CA TYR A 290 -18.42 -3.19 -10.86
C TYR A 290 -17.59 -4.41 -11.29
N LEU A 291 -16.73 -4.93 -10.42
CA LEU A 291 -15.84 -6.07 -10.71
C LEU A 291 -16.34 -7.39 -10.09
N GLY A 292 -17.30 -7.33 -9.16
CA GLY A 292 -17.77 -8.48 -8.40
C GLY A 292 -16.91 -8.80 -7.18
N THR A 293 -17.47 -9.54 -6.23
CA THR A 293 -16.75 -10.00 -5.04
C THR A 293 -15.57 -10.92 -5.44
N GLY A 294 -14.44 -10.78 -4.75
CA GLY A 294 -13.23 -11.56 -5.08
C GLY A 294 -12.46 -11.02 -6.28
N HIS A 295 -12.67 -9.77 -6.68
CA HIS A 295 -11.98 -9.10 -7.80
C HIS A 295 -10.45 -9.06 -7.66
N GLY A 296 -9.92 -9.19 -6.44
CA GLY A 296 -8.48 -9.24 -6.15
C GLY A 296 -7.74 -7.90 -6.32
N VAL A 297 -8.44 -6.79 -6.52
CA VAL A 297 -7.85 -5.44 -6.44
C VAL A 297 -7.70 -5.09 -4.97
N THR A 298 -6.52 -4.66 -4.57
CA THR A 298 -6.19 -4.19 -3.23
C THR A 298 -6.22 -2.65 -3.16
N LEU A 299 -5.89 -2.09 -1.99
CA LEU A 299 -5.89 -0.66 -1.76
C LEU A 299 -4.47 -0.16 -1.51
N GLY A 300 -4.20 1.09 -1.88
CA GLY A 300 -2.93 1.78 -1.68
C GLY A 300 -3.10 3.22 -1.24
N LEU A 301 -2.13 3.71 -0.48
CA LEU A 301 -1.93 5.11 -0.13
C LEU A 301 -0.46 5.43 -0.40
N THR A 302 -0.17 5.93 -1.61
CA THR A 302 1.22 6.14 -2.04
C THR A 302 1.78 7.50 -1.69
N GLU A 303 0.93 8.46 -1.31
CA GLU A 303 1.36 9.71 -0.71
C GLU A 303 0.47 10.12 0.46
N THR A 304 1.11 10.51 1.55
CA THR A 304 0.46 11.13 2.71
C THR A 304 1.48 11.89 3.54
N GLY A 305 1.00 12.84 4.32
CA GLY A 305 1.81 13.57 5.27
C GLY A 305 0.95 14.44 6.15
N ILE A 306 1.53 14.92 7.24
CA ILE A 306 0.91 15.85 8.16
C ILE A 306 1.78 17.09 8.30
N ASP A 307 1.21 18.20 8.74
CA ASP A 307 1.91 19.47 8.87
C ASP A 307 3.21 19.31 9.68
N LYS A 308 4.26 20.02 9.25
CA LYS A 308 5.59 19.93 9.86
C LYS A 308 5.64 20.40 11.31
N SER A 309 4.66 21.20 11.77
CA SER A 309 4.57 21.69 13.15
C SER A 309 4.03 20.66 14.14
N ILE A 310 3.48 19.52 13.66
CA ILE A 310 2.93 18.47 14.52
C ILE A 310 4.03 17.83 15.34
N PRO A 311 3.86 17.73 16.70
CA PRO A 311 4.84 17.14 17.60
C PRO A 311 5.16 15.68 17.28
N ALA A 312 6.39 15.24 17.57
CA ALA A 312 6.87 13.90 17.26
C ALA A 312 6.03 12.77 17.85
N SER A 313 5.57 12.88 19.10
CA SER A 313 4.71 11.87 19.71
C SER A 313 3.35 11.76 19.02
N VAL A 314 2.78 12.88 18.57
CA VAL A 314 1.52 12.89 17.78
C VAL A 314 1.76 12.24 16.42
N THR A 315 2.88 12.58 15.78
CA THR A 315 3.31 11.97 14.50
C THR A 315 3.44 10.45 14.62
N ALA A 316 4.09 9.96 15.68
CA ALA A 316 4.24 8.54 15.94
C ALA A 316 2.89 7.83 16.12
N VAL A 317 1.98 8.41 16.90
CA VAL A 317 0.64 7.86 17.14
C VAL A 317 -0.22 7.89 15.87
N TRP A 318 -0.17 8.97 15.09
CA TRP A 318 -0.84 9.06 13.79
C TRP A 318 -0.35 7.96 12.85
N TYR A 319 0.97 7.82 12.70
CA TYR A 319 1.57 6.84 11.80
C TYR A 319 1.26 5.41 12.24
N ALA A 320 1.41 5.10 13.54
CA ALA A 320 1.10 3.78 14.10
C ALA A 320 -0.38 3.42 13.94
N SER A 321 -1.29 4.40 14.14
CA SER A 321 -2.73 4.20 13.96
C SER A 321 -3.08 3.90 12.51
N THR A 322 -2.46 4.60 11.57
CA THR A 322 -2.66 4.38 10.13
C THR A 322 -2.13 3.01 9.70
N VAL A 323 -0.90 2.65 10.09
CA VAL A 323 -0.33 1.32 9.81
C VAL A 323 -1.20 0.21 10.42
N GLY A 324 -1.64 0.37 11.68
CA GLY A 324 -2.48 -0.61 12.35
C GLY A 324 -3.83 -0.81 11.66
N GLU A 325 -4.48 0.28 11.25
CA GLU A 325 -5.75 0.22 10.53
C GLU A 325 -5.58 -0.41 9.14
N PHE A 326 -4.47 -0.13 8.46
CA PHE A 326 -4.16 -0.72 7.15
C PHE A 326 -3.84 -2.21 7.25
N MET A 327 -3.09 -2.63 8.26
CA MET A 327 -2.86 -4.06 8.54
C MET A 327 -4.16 -4.82 8.83
N LYS A 328 -5.09 -4.20 9.54
CA LYS A 328 -6.40 -4.77 9.89
C LYS A 328 -7.31 -4.95 8.66
N ASN A 329 -7.13 -4.12 7.62
CA ASN A 329 -7.99 -4.06 6.44
C ASN A 329 -7.27 -4.43 5.13
N ASP A 330 -6.11 -5.11 5.21
CA ASP A 330 -5.35 -5.63 4.07
C ASP A 330 -4.99 -4.57 3.00
N VAL A 331 -4.65 -3.35 3.41
CA VAL A 331 -4.11 -2.33 2.52
C VAL A 331 -2.70 -2.73 2.10
N GLU A 332 -2.45 -2.85 0.79
CA GLU A 332 -1.22 -3.43 0.25
C GLU A 332 -0.04 -2.44 0.24
N ILE A 333 -0.31 -1.15 -0.03
CA ILE A 333 0.74 -0.13 -0.16
C ILE A 333 0.49 1.02 0.80
N PHE A 334 1.55 1.41 1.51
CA PHE A 334 1.54 2.61 2.33
C PHE A 334 2.92 3.29 2.30
N THR A 335 3.02 4.46 1.63
CA THR A 335 4.28 5.19 1.46
C THR A 335 4.10 6.67 1.80
N PRO A 336 4.44 7.09 3.03
CA PRO A 336 4.42 8.51 3.40
C PRO A 336 5.39 9.33 2.54
N TRP A 337 4.98 10.55 2.16
CA TRP A 337 5.82 11.46 1.36
C TRP A 337 7.07 11.92 2.12
N THR A 338 6.91 12.25 3.39
CA THR A 338 8.03 12.71 4.23
C THR A 338 8.12 11.90 5.50
N TRP A 339 9.35 11.61 5.91
CA TRP A 339 9.64 10.96 7.18
C TRP A 339 9.92 12.00 8.27
N LYS A 340 9.31 11.78 9.44
CA LYS A 340 9.42 12.66 10.61
C LYS A 340 9.83 11.86 11.82
N THR A 341 10.36 12.55 12.83
CA THR A 341 10.70 11.96 14.13
C THR A 341 9.54 11.14 14.70
N GLY A 342 9.82 9.94 15.12
CA GLY A 342 8.87 8.99 15.67
C GLY A 342 8.33 7.98 14.64
N MET A 343 8.34 8.28 13.36
CA MET A 343 7.89 7.33 12.33
C MET A 343 8.86 6.16 12.18
N TRP A 344 10.17 6.41 12.30
CA TRP A 344 11.18 5.35 12.20
C TRP A 344 11.09 4.32 13.33
N GLU A 345 10.85 4.79 14.57
CA GLU A 345 10.62 3.88 15.69
C GLU A 345 9.36 3.05 15.50
N VAL A 346 8.27 3.64 15.01
CA VAL A 346 7.02 2.91 14.73
C VAL A 346 7.25 1.90 13.62
N MET A 347 7.92 2.26 12.52
CA MET A 347 8.25 1.34 11.45
C MET A 347 9.10 0.17 12.00
N HIS A 348 10.15 0.49 12.75
CA HIS A 348 10.99 -0.52 13.37
C HIS A 348 10.20 -1.44 14.29
N LEU A 349 9.33 -0.88 15.14
CA LEU A 349 8.49 -1.64 16.05
C LEU A 349 7.57 -2.59 15.28
N MET A 350 6.84 -2.07 14.31
CA MET A 350 5.84 -2.85 13.59
C MET A 350 6.44 -3.86 12.61
N SER A 351 7.55 -3.53 11.92
CA SER A 351 8.17 -4.45 10.97
C SER A 351 8.94 -5.59 11.64
N ASN A 352 9.49 -5.39 12.84
CA ASN A 352 10.27 -6.43 13.51
C ASN A 352 9.47 -7.29 14.48
N TYR A 353 8.38 -6.76 15.05
CA TYR A 353 7.68 -7.43 16.15
C TYR A 353 6.27 -7.87 15.80
N ASN A 354 5.60 -7.25 14.83
CA ASN A 354 4.33 -7.77 14.36
C ASN A 354 4.53 -9.14 13.71
N GLN A 355 3.51 -9.96 13.84
CA GLN A 355 3.49 -11.30 13.30
C GLN A 355 2.83 -11.32 11.92
N ALA A 356 2.97 -12.44 11.20
CA ALA A 356 2.58 -12.57 9.79
C ALA A 356 1.08 -12.41 9.51
N MET A 357 0.21 -12.63 10.51
CA MET A 357 -1.24 -12.59 10.32
C MET A 357 -1.88 -11.62 11.30
N SER A 358 -2.54 -10.59 10.76
CA SER A 358 -3.41 -9.71 11.55
C SER A 358 -4.60 -10.51 12.09
N VAL A 359 -4.98 -10.27 13.33
CA VAL A 359 -6.16 -10.86 13.94
C VAL A 359 -7.05 -9.76 14.53
N LYS A 360 -8.33 -10.08 14.76
CA LYS A 360 -9.29 -9.09 15.19
C LYS A 360 -8.98 -8.55 16.58
N GLY A 361 -8.67 -7.25 16.68
CA GLY A 361 -8.67 -6.47 17.91
C GLY A 361 -9.98 -5.69 18.06
N ILE A 362 -10.48 -5.59 19.28
CA ILE A 362 -11.67 -4.80 19.61
C ILE A 362 -11.33 -3.98 20.85
N SER A 363 -11.55 -2.68 20.79
CA SER A 363 -11.47 -1.80 21.94
C SER A 363 -12.87 -1.36 22.37
N SER A 364 -13.07 -1.19 23.66
CA SER A 364 -14.30 -0.56 24.21
C SER A 364 -14.35 0.94 23.94
N ASN A 365 -13.21 1.54 23.60
CA ASN A 365 -13.09 2.97 23.29
C ASN A 365 -12.05 3.20 22.19
N GLU A 366 -12.41 2.85 20.95
CA GLU A 366 -11.53 2.97 19.78
C GLU A 366 -11.05 4.40 19.50
N THR A 367 -11.77 5.40 19.93
CA THR A 367 -11.34 6.80 19.76
C THR A 367 -10.11 7.13 20.60
N MET A 368 -9.97 6.50 21.76
CA MET A 368 -8.85 6.75 22.69
C MET A 368 -7.78 5.68 22.61
N VAL A 369 -8.18 4.41 22.61
CA VAL A 369 -7.25 3.28 22.58
C VAL A 369 -7.65 2.30 21.49
N SER A 370 -6.71 1.96 20.62
CA SER A 370 -6.87 0.85 19.67
C SER A 370 -5.92 -0.30 19.99
N ALA A 371 -6.32 -1.49 19.57
CA ALA A 371 -5.51 -2.70 19.66
C ALA A 371 -5.37 -3.35 18.27
N TYR A 372 -4.15 -3.56 17.84
CA TYR A 372 -3.80 -4.23 16.59
C TYR A 372 -2.97 -5.49 16.88
N PRO A 373 -3.65 -6.61 17.19
CA PRO A 373 -2.96 -7.87 17.44
C PRO A 373 -2.61 -8.58 16.14
N SER A 374 -1.49 -9.32 16.19
CA SER A 374 -1.04 -10.20 15.10
C SER A 374 -0.47 -11.50 15.66
N VAL A 375 -0.59 -12.58 14.91
CA VAL A 375 -0.10 -13.90 15.28
C VAL A 375 0.79 -14.47 14.18
N ASN A 376 1.74 -15.31 14.56
CA ASN A 376 2.53 -16.07 13.59
C ASN A 376 1.71 -17.21 12.96
N VAL A 377 2.24 -17.83 11.93
CA VAL A 377 1.55 -18.91 11.19
C VAL A 377 1.18 -20.08 12.08
N SER A 378 2.06 -20.47 13.03
CA SER A 378 1.80 -21.54 14.00
C SER A 378 0.87 -21.13 15.14
N LYS A 379 0.52 -19.82 15.25
CA LYS A 379 -0.34 -19.26 16.30
C LYS A 379 0.17 -19.46 17.73
N ASP A 380 1.45 -19.72 17.89
CA ASP A 380 2.11 -19.88 19.18
C ASP A 380 2.74 -18.58 19.71
N SER A 381 2.72 -17.54 18.91
CA SER A 381 3.26 -16.22 19.24
C SER A 381 2.28 -15.14 18.80
N MET A 382 2.11 -14.13 19.65
CA MET A 382 1.27 -12.97 19.39
C MET A 382 2.03 -11.69 19.71
N ALA A 383 1.91 -10.69 18.84
CA ALA A 383 2.24 -9.31 19.15
C ALA A 383 0.95 -8.51 19.29
N VAL A 384 0.83 -7.70 20.32
CA VAL A 384 -0.32 -6.80 20.50
C VAL A 384 0.21 -5.38 20.55
N VAL A 385 -0.12 -4.59 19.53
CA VAL A 385 0.17 -3.16 19.49
C VAL A 385 -1.03 -2.42 20.08
N LEU A 386 -0.79 -1.65 21.13
CA LEU A 386 -1.78 -0.82 21.81
C LEU A 386 -1.40 0.64 21.60
N ILE A 387 -2.35 1.47 21.17
CA ILE A 387 -2.11 2.88 20.89
C ILE A 387 -3.02 3.73 21.76
N ASN A 388 -2.41 4.57 22.62
CA ASN A 388 -3.13 5.58 23.40
C ASN A 388 -3.05 6.94 22.69
N ARG A 389 -4.20 7.48 22.30
CA ARG A 389 -4.36 8.76 21.59
C ARG A 389 -4.67 9.93 22.51
N SER A 390 -4.80 9.70 23.84
CA SER A 390 -5.00 10.80 24.77
C SER A 390 -3.78 11.73 24.76
N THR A 391 -4.01 13.01 24.60
CA THR A 391 -2.95 14.02 24.64
C THR A 391 -2.43 14.26 26.05
N GLU A 392 -3.21 13.91 27.08
CA GLU A 392 -2.93 14.28 28.46
C GLU A 392 -2.91 13.10 29.45
N LYS A 393 -3.70 12.04 29.18
CA LYS A 393 -3.96 11.01 30.18
C LYS A 393 -3.29 9.68 29.85
N ASN A 394 -2.71 9.10 30.88
CA ASN A 394 -2.37 7.68 30.84
C ASN A 394 -3.68 6.87 30.93
N GLU A 395 -3.81 5.86 30.07
CA GLU A 395 -5.03 5.04 29.99
C GLU A 395 -4.78 3.65 30.57
N PRO A 396 -5.50 3.27 31.64
CA PRO A 396 -5.49 1.90 32.13
C PRO A 396 -6.28 1.01 31.17
N VAL A 397 -5.68 -0.09 30.75
CA VAL A 397 -6.29 -1.03 29.81
C VAL A 397 -6.21 -2.46 30.35
N THR A 398 -7.27 -3.23 30.11
CA THR A 398 -7.28 -4.66 30.32
C THR A 398 -7.41 -5.36 28.97
N VAL A 399 -6.41 -6.18 28.62
CA VAL A 399 -6.42 -6.97 27.39
C VAL A 399 -6.85 -8.40 27.74
N SER A 400 -7.92 -8.86 27.12
CA SER A 400 -8.39 -10.24 27.21
C SER A 400 -8.27 -10.94 25.86
N PHE A 401 -8.02 -12.22 25.90
CA PHE A 401 -7.78 -13.03 24.70
C PHE A 401 -8.92 -14.01 24.47
N LYS A 402 -9.30 -14.15 23.19
CA LYS A 402 -10.19 -15.23 22.77
C LYS A 402 -9.36 -16.22 21.94
N ASN A 403 -9.36 -17.49 22.34
CA ASN A 403 -8.61 -18.56 21.66
C ASN A 403 -7.08 -18.38 21.66
N PHE A 404 -6.53 -17.64 22.63
CA PHE A 404 -5.11 -17.53 22.88
C PHE A 404 -4.90 -17.47 24.39
N ILE A 405 -4.10 -18.39 24.94
CA ILE A 405 -3.76 -18.42 26.37
C ILE A 405 -2.31 -17.94 26.48
N PRO A 406 -2.06 -16.77 27.04
CA PRO A 406 -0.67 -16.30 27.15
C PRO A 406 0.12 -17.14 28.16
N MET A 407 1.36 -17.47 27.79
CA MET A 407 2.29 -18.15 28.68
C MET A 407 2.59 -17.26 29.88
N GLN A 408 2.52 -17.84 31.08
CA GLN A 408 2.82 -17.13 32.31
C GLN A 408 4.30 -16.76 32.41
N GLY A 409 4.62 -15.66 33.10
CA GLY A 409 5.98 -15.20 33.31
C GLY A 409 6.37 -14.00 32.45
N ALA A 410 7.64 -13.86 32.13
CA ALA A 410 8.22 -12.68 31.50
C ALA A 410 7.85 -12.55 30.02
N ALA A 411 7.22 -11.42 29.67
CA ALA A 411 6.94 -11.01 28.28
C ALA A 411 7.66 -9.69 27.96
N ALA A 412 8.18 -9.57 26.75
CA ALA A 412 8.83 -8.33 26.32
C ALA A 412 7.80 -7.23 26.05
N LEU A 413 8.04 -6.05 26.57
CA LEU A 413 7.21 -4.86 26.42
C LEU A 413 8.06 -3.74 25.81
N PHE A 414 7.55 -3.09 24.79
CA PHE A 414 8.17 -1.94 24.15
C PHE A 414 7.19 -0.78 24.20
N THR A 415 7.67 0.40 24.59
CA THR A 415 6.84 1.61 24.62
C THR A 415 7.56 2.77 23.97
N LEU A 416 6.85 3.44 23.06
CA LEU A 416 7.25 4.70 22.44
C LEU A 416 6.36 5.81 22.99
N ALA A 417 6.92 6.76 23.71
CA ALA A 417 6.20 7.89 24.31
C ALA A 417 7.16 9.04 24.66
N GLY A 418 6.66 10.26 24.69
CA GLY A 418 7.42 11.43 25.15
C GLY A 418 8.62 11.74 24.23
N LEU A 419 8.43 11.70 22.92
CA LEU A 419 9.47 11.94 21.93
C LEU A 419 9.88 13.42 21.89
N PRO A 420 11.20 13.70 21.78
CA PRO A 420 11.69 15.05 21.51
C PRO A 420 11.40 15.46 20.06
N ALA A 421 11.60 16.74 19.74
CA ALA A 421 11.45 17.25 18.37
C ALA A 421 12.56 16.78 17.42
N THR A 422 13.73 16.42 17.97
CA THR A 422 14.89 15.95 17.18
C THR A 422 14.80 14.45 16.95
N GLU A 423 15.28 14.01 15.78
CA GLU A 423 15.30 12.60 15.40
C GLU A 423 16.05 11.73 16.43
N THR A 424 15.38 10.69 16.86
CA THR A 424 15.88 9.76 17.89
C THR A 424 16.31 8.41 17.35
N PHE A 425 15.84 8.05 16.15
CA PHE A 425 16.18 6.77 15.54
C PHE A 425 17.56 6.84 14.85
N LYS A 426 18.54 6.17 15.41
CA LYS A 426 19.89 6.04 14.81
C LYS A 426 20.15 4.63 14.29
N SER A 427 19.58 3.62 14.96
CA SER A 427 19.72 2.22 14.58
C SER A 427 18.67 1.36 15.32
N ARG A 428 18.63 0.06 15.00
CA ARG A 428 17.79 -0.91 15.70
C ARG A 428 18.05 -0.98 17.22
N THR A 429 19.22 -0.61 17.67
CA THR A 429 19.62 -0.65 19.10
C THR A 429 19.75 0.75 19.74
N GLN A 430 19.77 1.81 18.94
CA GLN A 430 19.86 3.20 19.38
C GLN A 430 18.65 3.98 18.87
N ASN A 431 17.59 4.03 19.67
CA ASN A 431 16.33 4.67 19.35
C ASN A 431 15.57 4.98 20.65
N ALA A 432 14.41 5.62 20.55
CA ALA A 432 13.61 6.04 21.69
C ALA A 432 12.72 4.94 22.29
N LEU A 433 12.71 3.73 21.76
CA LEU A 433 11.90 2.64 22.30
C LEU A 433 12.36 2.26 23.72
N LYS A 434 11.48 2.40 24.68
CA LYS A 434 11.70 1.94 26.06
C LYS A 434 11.36 0.45 26.14
N LYS A 435 12.35 -0.36 26.49
CA LYS A 435 12.21 -1.81 26.67
C LYS A 435 11.95 -2.11 28.14
N ALA A 436 10.98 -2.96 28.42
CA ALA A 436 10.63 -3.44 29.74
C ALA A 436 10.21 -4.92 29.68
N THR A 437 10.02 -5.51 30.83
CA THR A 437 9.46 -6.85 30.99
C THR A 437 8.12 -6.71 31.69
N TYR A 438 7.08 -7.33 31.11
CA TYR A 438 5.78 -7.49 31.75
C TYR A 438 5.66 -8.90 32.31
N ASN A 439 5.23 -9.05 33.54
CA ASN A 439 4.99 -10.37 34.13
C ASN A 439 3.54 -10.80 33.88
N VAL A 440 3.36 -11.73 32.98
CA VAL A 440 2.05 -12.30 32.65
C VAL A 440 1.61 -13.20 33.81
N ALA A 441 0.49 -12.85 34.44
CA ALA A 441 -0.11 -13.60 35.54
C ALA A 441 -1.62 -13.78 35.26
N GLY A 442 -1.99 -14.91 34.65
CA GLY A 442 -3.37 -15.20 34.24
C GLY A 442 -3.65 -14.95 32.76
N ASN A 443 -4.92 -14.99 32.38
CA ASN A 443 -5.37 -14.94 30.99
C ASN A 443 -5.73 -13.51 30.53
N THR A 444 -5.43 -12.50 31.31
CA THR A 444 -5.63 -11.09 30.99
C THR A 444 -4.37 -10.30 31.33
N LEU A 445 -4.15 -9.20 30.61
CA LEU A 445 -3.08 -8.27 30.89
C LEU A 445 -3.69 -6.95 31.38
N SER A 446 -3.13 -6.40 32.46
CA SER A 446 -3.47 -5.07 32.95
C SER A 446 -2.28 -4.15 32.75
N LEU A 447 -2.44 -3.14 31.89
CA LEU A 447 -1.40 -2.19 31.50
C LEU A 447 -1.87 -0.76 31.73
N THR A 448 -0.94 0.14 31.98
CA THR A 448 -1.19 1.58 31.91
C THR A 448 -0.41 2.14 30.74
N LEU A 449 -1.12 2.57 29.70
CA LEU A 449 -0.51 3.14 28.48
C LEU A 449 -0.24 4.62 28.72
N PRO A 450 1.00 5.11 28.57
CA PRO A 450 1.28 6.54 28.68
C PRO A 450 0.42 7.36 27.69
N ALA A 451 0.19 8.62 28.01
CA ALA A 451 -0.42 9.56 27.06
C ALA A 451 0.38 9.59 25.76
N MET A 452 -0.30 9.69 24.63
CA MET A 452 0.30 9.79 23.29
C MET A 452 1.40 8.74 23.08
N SER A 453 1.04 7.45 23.17
CA SER A 453 2.00 6.35 23.12
C SER A 453 1.61 5.21 22.19
N VAL A 454 2.64 4.48 21.75
CA VAL A 454 2.54 3.19 21.06
C VAL A 454 3.23 2.16 21.95
N THR A 455 2.50 1.15 22.39
CA THR A 455 3.01 0.09 23.26
C THR A 455 2.80 -1.28 22.60
N THR A 456 3.86 -2.08 22.52
CA THR A 456 3.79 -3.45 21.94
C THR A 456 4.21 -4.45 22.98
N ILE A 457 3.39 -5.48 23.20
CA ILE A 457 3.73 -6.64 24.02
C ILE A 457 3.86 -7.89 23.15
N LEU A 458 4.90 -8.68 23.42
CA LEU A 458 5.18 -9.94 22.72
C LEU A 458 4.85 -11.10 23.63
N LEU A 459 3.92 -11.94 23.20
CA LEU A 459 3.39 -13.05 23.96
C LEU A 459 3.74 -14.38 23.28
N LYS A 460 3.97 -15.40 24.08
CA LYS A 460 3.98 -16.81 23.68
C LYS A 460 2.69 -17.46 24.13
N SER A 461 2.24 -18.51 23.43
CA SER A 461 1.14 -19.34 23.90
C SER A 461 1.62 -20.22 25.04
N GLY A 462 0.89 -20.24 26.13
CA GLY A 462 1.16 -21.10 27.32
C GLY A 462 0.21 -22.29 27.41
N GLY A 463 -0.77 -22.38 26.52
CA GLY A 463 -1.67 -23.51 26.38
C GLY A 463 -1.32 -24.30 25.12
N GLU A 464 -1.69 -25.57 25.11
CA GLU A 464 -1.85 -26.27 23.85
C GLU A 464 -2.80 -25.45 23.00
N ILE A 465 -2.47 -25.25 21.71
CA ILE A 465 -3.31 -24.50 20.78
C ILE A 465 -4.65 -25.22 20.74
N LEU A 466 -5.67 -24.65 21.41
CA LEU A 466 -7.04 -25.13 21.32
C LEU A 466 -7.66 -24.70 19.96
N GLY A 467 -7.00 -25.09 18.89
CA GLY A 467 -7.67 -25.35 17.63
C GLY A 467 -7.91 -26.82 17.63
N ASN A 468 -9.15 -27.27 17.48
CA ASN A 468 -9.60 -28.65 17.49
C ASN A 468 -8.45 -29.65 17.57
N GLU A 469 -8.21 -30.27 18.74
CA GLU A 469 -7.16 -31.27 18.88
C GLU A 469 -7.18 -32.19 17.64
N PRO A 470 -6.16 -32.20 16.80
CA PRO A 470 -5.84 -33.41 16.12
C PRO A 470 -5.23 -34.27 17.21
N GLY A 471 -5.83 -35.38 17.55
CA GLY A 471 -5.18 -36.41 18.38
C GLY A 471 -3.73 -36.53 17.92
N VAL A 472 -2.78 -36.58 18.87
CA VAL A 472 -1.33 -36.56 18.65
C VAL A 472 -0.97 -37.29 17.36
N ILE A 473 -0.94 -36.54 16.26
CA ILE A 473 -0.51 -37.08 14.97
C ILE A 473 1.00 -36.99 14.99
N GLY A 474 1.68 -38.11 15.03
CA GLY A 474 3.12 -38.21 14.91
C GLY A 474 3.63 -37.39 13.73
N GLU A 475 4.87 -36.99 13.76
CA GLU A 475 5.51 -36.11 12.79
C GLU A 475 5.05 -36.34 11.36
N ILE A 476 4.33 -35.33 10.82
CA ILE A 476 3.94 -35.30 9.40
C ILE A 476 4.99 -34.50 8.66
N GLU A 477 5.65 -35.16 7.73
CA GLU A 477 6.62 -34.55 6.85
C GLU A 477 6.01 -34.33 5.47
N VAL A 478 6.28 -33.16 4.89
CA VAL A 478 5.87 -32.80 3.53
C VAL A 478 7.08 -32.26 2.79
N PHE A 479 7.55 -33.00 1.79
CA PHE A 479 8.76 -32.62 1.06
C PHE A 479 8.73 -33.10 -0.42
N PRO A 480 9.49 -32.42 -1.30
CA PRO A 480 10.16 -31.16 -1.07
C PRO A 480 9.15 -30.01 -0.87
N ASN A 481 9.52 -29.02 -0.07
CA ASN A 481 8.76 -27.79 0.08
C ASN A 481 9.76 -26.62 0.15
N PRO A 482 9.89 -25.80 -0.89
CA PRO A 482 9.06 -25.73 -2.11
C PRO A 482 9.16 -26.93 -3.06
N THR A 483 8.09 -27.15 -3.82
CA THR A 483 7.99 -28.25 -4.80
C THR A 483 7.89 -27.76 -6.23
N TRP A 484 8.32 -28.62 -7.19
CA TRP A 484 8.20 -28.35 -8.63
C TRP A 484 7.14 -29.24 -9.28
N ASP A 485 7.18 -30.56 -9.06
CA ASP A 485 6.33 -31.52 -9.76
C ASP A 485 5.61 -32.50 -8.82
N SER A 486 6.25 -32.93 -7.74
CA SER A 486 5.70 -33.93 -6.83
C SER A 486 5.97 -33.60 -5.38
N ILE A 487 5.05 -34.03 -4.53
CA ILE A 487 5.11 -33.83 -3.08
C ILE A 487 4.97 -35.19 -2.43
N THR A 488 5.91 -35.52 -1.59
CA THR A 488 5.83 -36.67 -0.71
C THR A 488 5.28 -36.23 0.64
N VAL A 489 4.26 -36.91 1.10
CA VAL A 489 3.69 -36.75 2.43
C VAL A 489 3.96 -38.04 3.21
N LYS A 490 4.68 -37.93 4.31
CA LYS A 490 4.88 -39.02 5.26
C LYS A 490 4.16 -38.73 6.56
N TRP A 491 3.60 -39.74 7.18
CA TRP A 491 2.94 -39.63 8.47
C TRP A 491 3.23 -40.86 9.33
N GLY A 492 3.32 -40.66 10.63
CA GLY A 492 3.66 -41.70 11.59
C GLY A 492 2.62 -42.79 11.71
N ASN A 493 2.32 -43.25 12.91
CA ASN A 493 1.45 -44.41 13.17
C ASN A 493 -0.05 -44.16 13.00
N GLN A 494 -0.45 -42.98 12.57
CA GLN A 494 -1.86 -42.63 12.38
C GLN A 494 -2.46 -43.23 11.12
N GLN A 495 -3.75 -43.51 11.18
CA GLN A 495 -4.52 -43.94 10.00
C GLN A 495 -5.16 -42.70 9.33
N LEU A 496 -4.55 -42.24 8.23
CA LEU A 496 -5.13 -41.24 7.39
C LEU A 496 -6.03 -41.90 6.34
N GLN A 497 -7.16 -41.26 6.09
CA GLN A 497 -8.14 -41.71 5.10
C GLN A 497 -7.92 -40.99 3.76
N LYS A 498 -7.54 -39.73 3.83
CA LYS A 498 -7.56 -38.83 2.68
C LYS A 498 -6.48 -37.76 2.78
N ILE A 499 -5.87 -37.43 1.64
CA ILE A 499 -5.02 -36.25 1.49
C ILE A 499 -5.62 -35.38 0.39
N SER A 500 -5.84 -34.09 0.65
CA SER A 500 -6.33 -33.13 -0.33
C SER A 500 -5.38 -31.94 -0.46
N ILE A 501 -5.17 -31.49 -1.68
CA ILE A 501 -4.51 -30.21 -1.97
C ILE A 501 -5.59 -29.17 -2.24
N LEU A 502 -5.48 -28.04 -1.55
CA LEU A 502 -6.41 -26.93 -1.61
C LEU A 502 -5.69 -25.68 -2.09
N ASP A 503 -6.37 -24.82 -2.83
CA ASP A 503 -5.89 -23.48 -3.08
C ASP A 503 -5.98 -22.58 -1.82
N LYS A 504 -5.49 -21.37 -1.92
CA LYS A 504 -5.54 -20.38 -0.81
C LYS A 504 -6.97 -20.01 -0.36
N ALA A 505 -7.97 -20.28 -1.18
CA ALA A 505 -9.40 -20.07 -0.86
C ALA A 505 -10.04 -21.31 -0.21
N GLY A 506 -9.27 -22.39 -0.02
CA GLY A 506 -9.76 -23.65 0.54
C GLY A 506 -10.48 -24.55 -0.46
N LYS A 507 -10.46 -24.23 -1.76
CA LYS A 507 -11.04 -25.06 -2.82
C LYS A 507 -10.13 -26.25 -3.10
N GLU A 508 -10.72 -27.43 -3.13
CA GLU A 508 -10.00 -28.68 -3.39
C GLU A 508 -9.55 -28.76 -4.87
N ILE A 509 -8.25 -28.91 -5.08
CA ILE A 509 -7.62 -29.03 -6.40
C ILE A 509 -7.39 -30.49 -6.73
N GLN A 510 -6.89 -31.27 -5.78
CA GLN A 510 -6.60 -32.69 -5.93
C GLN A 510 -6.87 -33.43 -4.61
N THR A 511 -7.36 -34.65 -4.74
CA THR A 511 -7.56 -35.54 -3.59
C THR A 511 -7.02 -36.92 -3.90
N LYS A 512 -6.40 -37.54 -2.89
CA LYS A 512 -5.95 -38.93 -2.90
C LYS A 512 -6.54 -39.66 -1.68
N ILE A 513 -7.31 -40.72 -1.94
CA ILE A 513 -7.77 -41.63 -0.91
C ILE A 513 -6.65 -42.62 -0.59
N LEU A 514 -6.45 -42.92 0.67
CA LEU A 514 -5.33 -43.72 1.17
C LEU A 514 -5.80 -45.12 1.59
N LEU A 515 -4.90 -46.10 1.43
CA LEU A 515 -5.13 -47.44 1.98
C LEU A 515 -4.71 -47.46 3.46
N LYS A 516 -5.39 -48.23 4.28
CA LYS A 516 -5.13 -48.33 5.74
C LYS A 516 -3.71 -48.65 6.14
N SER A 517 -2.97 -49.36 5.29
CA SER A 517 -1.56 -49.76 5.54
C SER A 517 -0.53 -48.72 5.10
N GLN A 518 -0.96 -47.66 4.41
CA GLN A 518 -0.02 -46.63 3.90
C GLN A 518 0.48 -45.71 5.02
N ARG A 519 1.76 -45.35 4.95
CA ARG A 519 2.42 -44.35 5.82
C ARG A 519 3.07 -43.24 5.02
N GLU A 520 2.97 -43.33 3.71
CA GLU A 520 3.54 -42.37 2.77
C GLU A 520 2.62 -42.26 1.54
N ALA A 521 2.52 -41.09 0.97
CA ALA A 521 1.84 -40.85 -0.30
C ALA A 521 2.61 -39.82 -1.14
N ILE A 522 2.74 -40.12 -2.43
CA ILE A 522 3.26 -39.18 -3.40
C ILE A 522 2.07 -38.59 -4.15
N LEU A 523 2.03 -37.27 -4.21
CA LEU A 523 1.09 -36.47 -4.96
C LEU A 523 1.86 -35.74 -6.07
N SER A 524 1.35 -35.80 -7.28
CA SER A 524 1.95 -35.08 -8.42
C SER A 524 0.93 -34.10 -9.01
N PRO A 525 0.60 -33.05 -8.26
CA PRO A 525 -0.31 -32.03 -8.74
C PRO A 525 0.43 -31.13 -9.73
N ARG A 526 -0.16 -30.87 -10.88
CA ARG A 526 0.29 -29.79 -11.76
C ARG A 526 -0.20 -28.47 -11.18
N LEU A 527 0.58 -27.87 -10.29
CA LEU A 527 0.27 -26.60 -9.64
C LEU A 527 0.96 -25.46 -10.37
N SER A 528 0.26 -24.36 -10.53
CA SER A 528 0.90 -23.09 -10.89
C SER A 528 1.76 -22.59 -9.72
N PRO A 529 2.81 -21.77 -9.97
CA PRO A 529 3.58 -21.18 -8.87
C PRO A 529 2.68 -20.47 -7.87
N GLY A 530 2.85 -20.78 -6.59
CA GLY A 530 2.02 -20.20 -5.54
C GLY A 530 1.99 -21.01 -4.24
N MET A 531 1.22 -20.51 -3.30
CA MET A 531 1.00 -21.15 -2.00
C MET A 531 -0.28 -22.00 -2.03
N TYR A 532 -0.19 -23.21 -1.49
CA TYR A 532 -1.29 -24.17 -1.38
C TYR A 532 -1.34 -24.78 0.02
N LEU A 533 -2.46 -25.42 0.32
CA LEU A 533 -2.64 -26.13 1.58
C LEU A 533 -2.80 -27.62 1.32
N ILE A 534 -2.12 -28.46 2.10
CA ILE A 534 -2.39 -29.89 2.14
C ILE A 534 -3.24 -30.17 3.38
N ARG A 535 -4.42 -30.75 3.16
CA ARG A 535 -5.29 -31.25 4.22
C ARG A 535 -5.19 -32.76 4.31
N LEU A 536 -4.87 -33.26 5.50
CA LEU A 536 -4.82 -34.67 5.82
C LEU A 536 -6.03 -34.99 6.72
N THR A 537 -6.84 -35.95 6.34
CA THR A 537 -8.05 -36.32 7.10
C THR A 537 -7.88 -37.72 7.67
N THR A 538 -8.14 -37.88 8.97
CA THR A 538 -8.14 -39.16 9.68
C THR A 538 -9.46 -39.90 9.48
N GLU A 539 -9.51 -41.19 9.90
CA GLU A 539 -10.77 -41.98 9.88
C GLU A 539 -11.85 -41.36 10.78
N ASN A 540 -11.49 -40.61 11.80
CA ASN A 540 -12.42 -39.95 12.72
C ASN A 540 -12.93 -38.60 12.22
N GLY A 541 -12.51 -38.15 11.02
CA GLY A 541 -12.90 -36.86 10.44
C GLY A 541 -12.02 -35.69 10.86
N ASP A 542 -11.07 -35.86 11.75
CA ASP A 542 -10.11 -34.82 12.13
C ASP A 542 -9.18 -34.49 10.96
N SER A 543 -8.80 -33.25 10.82
CA SER A 543 -7.93 -32.84 9.71
C SER A 543 -6.79 -31.95 10.16
N ILE A 544 -5.60 -32.20 9.59
CA ILE A 544 -4.41 -31.35 9.72
C ILE A 544 -4.18 -30.65 8.40
N VAL A 545 -3.75 -29.40 8.49
CA VAL A 545 -3.40 -28.59 7.32
C VAL A 545 -1.93 -28.18 7.38
N LYS A 546 -1.18 -28.44 6.32
CA LYS A 546 0.20 -27.98 6.11
C LYS A 546 0.27 -27.08 4.89
N THR A 547 1.13 -26.08 4.93
CA THR A 547 1.37 -25.20 3.79
C THR A 547 2.45 -25.75 2.89
N ILE A 548 2.24 -25.67 1.57
CA ILE A 548 3.25 -26.00 0.55
C ILE A 548 3.39 -24.83 -0.42
N ILE A 549 4.58 -24.70 -0.98
CA ILE A 549 4.89 -23.71 -2.01
C ILE A 549 5.20 -24.46 -3.30
N ALA A 550 4.45 -24.18 -4.38
CA ALA A 550 4.79 -24.61 -5.73
C ALA A 550 5.65 -23.54 -6.42
N ARG A 551 6.64 -23.95 -7.20
CA ARG A 551 7.54 -23.09 -7.96
C ARG A 551 7.45 -23.35 -9.44
#